data_67f23cc2f2de8ea119ae8d8cfa34b475
#
_entry.id   67f23cc2f2de8ea119ae8d8cfa34b475
#
_cell.length_a   1.000
_cell.length_b   1.000
_cell.length_c   1.000
_cell.angle_alpha   90.00
_cell.angle_beta   90.00
_cell.angle_gamma   90.00
#
_symmetry.space_group_name_H-M   'P 1'
#
loop_
_entity.id
_entity.type
_entity.pdbx_description
1 polymer ?
#
loop_
_entity_poly.entity_id
_entity_poly.type
_entity_poly.pdbx_seq_one_letter_code
_entity_poly.pdbx_strand_id
1 'polypeptide(L)'
;MMAAFTGCNLVESKTGKKSSKDMNYSYTCLDSAVSNNKTSRIANRANDLIRDFAIKESEITDAVQNQYGEAFHKDALETKTFVLLNDAAINSQLQKVMNDLLAERESPSGINYFIYLLDDKQINAFTFGGRIYVTKAMYDKCKGSTALLYSIVGHEIGHSEKGHIKRTIQEMMLANKVFGENNGDFFFYIKKLLTGSFNQKNELEADYYGTDLTYRLNQDVCSAVTFWKDMAKAENQYSKLEDFFRTHPFSALRAQCLQDHIQRNFGSSCSGK
;
A
#
# COMPACT_ATOMS: atom_id res chain seq x y z
N MET A 1 -35.63 37.70 29.82
CA MET A 1 -34.90 37.61 28.57
C MET A 1 -33.65 36.78 28.81
N MET A 2 -33.71 35.48 28.54
CA MET A 2 -32.56 34.59 28.64
C MET A 2 -31.99 34.40 27.25
N ALA A 3 -30.74 34.82 27.02
CA ALA A 3 -30.01 34.57 25.80
C ALA A 3 -29.36 33.19 25.88
N ALA A 4 -29.76 32.31 24.96
CA ALA A 4 -29.15 31.00 24.79
C ALA A 4 -27.85 31.19 24.00
N PHE A 5 -26.72 30.89 24.63
CA PHE A 5 -25.44 30.72 23.95
C PHE A 5 -25.40 29.32 23.35
N THR A 6 -25.53 29.24 22.04
CA THR A 6 -25.19 28.05 21.27
C THR A 6 -23.68 27.96 21.17
N GLY A 7 -23.08 27.10 21.99
CA GLY A 7 -21.68 26.76 21.87
C GLY A 7 -21.44 25.93 20.62
N CYS A 8 -20.77 26.50 19.62
CA CYS A 8 -20.11 25.73 18.59
C CYS A 8 -18.97 24.95 19.23
N ASN A 9 -19.13 23.62 19.38
CA ASN A 9 -18.02 22.74 19.68
C ASN A 9 -17.09 22.70 18.45
N LEU A 10 -16.13 23.61 18.42
CA LEU A 10 -14.93 23.48 17.62
C LEU A 10 -14.15 22.31 18.21
N VAL A 11 -14.22 21.15 17.55
CA VAL A 11 -13.23 20.10 17.74
C VAL A 11 -11.91 20.67 17.24
N GLU A 12 -11.09 21.18 18.17
CA GLU A 12 -9.73 21.56 17.86
C GLU A 12 -9.00 20.34 17.31
N SER A 13 -8.67 20.38 16.03
CA SER A 13 -7.75 19.45 15.38
C SER A 13 -6.45 19.47 16.18
N LYS A 14 -6.08 18.35 16.79
CA LYS A 14 -4.92 18.17 17.67
C LYS A 14 -3.56 18.51 17.03
N THR A 15 -3.53 18.78 15.74
CA THR A 15 -2.35 19.24 15.00
C THR A 15 -2.86 20.10 13.85
N GLY A 16 -2.22 21.20 13.49
CA GLY A 16 -2.57 22.02 12.32
C GLY A 16 -2.42 21.29 10.97
N LYS A 17 -2.67 20.00 10.95
CA LYS A 17 -2.52 19.07 9.83
C LYS A 17 -3.82 18.99 9.06
N LYS A 18 -3.71 19.10 7.74
CA LYS A 18 -4.82 19.00 6.81
C LYS A 18 -5.54 17.64 6.93
N SER A 19 -6.87 17.65 7.03
CA SER A 19 -7.67 16.43 6.95
C SER A 19 -7.62 15.86 5.52
N SER A 20 -7.77 14.55 5.38
CA SER A 20 -7.87 13.90 4.06
C SER A 20 -9.05 14.43 3.23
N LYS A 21 -10.10 14.93 3.89
CA LYS A 21 -11.27 15.57 3.23
C LYS A 21 -10.91 16.89 2.55
N ASP A 22 -9.86 17.56 3.02
CA ASP A 22 -9.39 18.84 2.49
C ASP A 22 -8.24 18.67 1.49
N MET A 23 -7.82 17.44 1.23
CA MET A 23 -6.76 17.13 0.28
C MET A 23 -7.30 16.91 -1.13
N ASN A 24 -6.50 17.33 -2.09
CA ASN A 24 -6.80 17.12 -3.52
C ASN A 24 -6.09 15.86 -4.02
N TYR A 25 -6.86 14.82 -4.30
CA TYR A 25 -6.38 13.58 -4.90
C TYR A 25 -6.62 13.60 -6.40
N SER A 26 -5.58 13.81 -7.19
CA SER A 26 -5.65 13.85 -8.64
C SER A 26 -4.97 12.63 -9.25
N TYR A 27 -5.67 11.98 -10.17
CA TYR A 27 -5.18 10.83 -10.96
C TYR A 27 -5.00 11.20 -12.44
N THR A 28 -5.17 12.48 -12.79
CA THR A 28 -5.11 12.94 -14.17
C THR A 28 -3.74 12.77 -14.83
N CYS A 29 -2.69 12.73 -14.02
CA CYS A 29 -1.32 12.44 -14.47
C CYS A 29 -1.17 11.03 -15.04
N LEU A 30 -2.03 10.05 -14.66
CA LEU A 30 -2.05 8.71 -15.21
C LEU A 30 -2.86 8.62 -16.52
N ASP A 31 -3.79 9.53 -16.75
CA ASP A 31 -4.71 9.47 -17.89
C ASP A 31 -4.01 9.59 -19.24
N SER A 32 -2.88 10.29 -19.31
CA SER A 32 -2.07 10.41 -20.53
C SER A 32 -1.46 9.08 -20.99
N ALA A 33 -1.20 8.16 -20.07
CA ALA A 33 -0.63 6.84 -20.38
C ALA A 33 -1.72 5.77 -20.59
N VAL A 34 -2.88 5.91 -19.93
CA VAL A 34 -3.96 4.92 -19.93
C VAL A 34 -5.03 5.24 -20.97
N SER A 35 -5.13 6.50 -21.43
CA SER A 35 -6.23 6.96 -22.29
C SER A 35 -6.18 6.40 -23.72
N ASN A 36 -5.08 5.81 -24.15
CA ASN A 36 -4.93 5.31 -25.52
C ASN A 36 -5.54 3.92 -25.77
N ASN A 37 -6.12 3.27 -24.76
CA ASN A 37 -6.65 1.91 -24.93
C ASN A 37 -8.13 1.81 -24.46
N LYS A 38 -9.06 2.27 -25.30
CA LYS A 38 -10.52 2.11 -25.06
C LYS A 38 -10.91 0.64 -24.82
N THR A 39 -10.22 -0.31 -25.46
CA THR A 39 -10.47 -1.74 -25.37
C THR A 39 -10.14 -2.29 -23.97
N SER A 40 -9.05 -1.85 -23.35
CA SER A 40 -8.69 -2.29 -21.99
C SER A 40 -9.65 -1.74 -20.92
N ARG A 41 -10.19 -0.53 -21.12
CA ARG A 41 -11.22 0.05 -20.23
C ARG A 41 -12.52 -0.76 -20.24
N ILE A 42 -12.95 -1.21 -21.43
CA ILE A 42 -14.18 -2.01 -21.58
C ILE A 42 -13.97 -3.41 -20.98
N ALA A 43 -12.83 -4.04 -21.24
CA ALA A 43 -12.48 -5.34 -20.67
C ALA A 43 -12.38 -5.32 -19.15
N ASN A 44 -11.74 -4.30 -18.59
CA ASN A 44 -11.63 -4.14 -17.13
C ASN A 44 -13.00 -3.92 -16.48
N ARG A 45 -13.88 -3.10 -17.07
CA ARG A 45 -15.26 -2.90 -16.57
C ARG A 45 -16.11 -4.16 -16.66
N ALA A 46 -15.97 -4.95 -17.72
CA ALA A 46 -16.68 -6.22 -17.85
C ALA A 46 -16.21 -7.22 -16.80
N ASN A 47 -14.91 -7.33 -16.56
CA ASN A 47 -14.34 -8.18 -15.51
C ASN A 47 -14.75 -7.72 -14.10
N ASP A 48 -14.78 -6.41 -13.84
CA ASP A 48 -15.26 -5.86 -12.58
C ASP A 48 -16.74 -6.22 -12.35
N LEU A 49 -17.59 -6.08 -13.35
CA LEU A 49 -19.01 -6.41 -13.26
C LEU A 49 -19.24 -7.92 -13.01
N ILE A 50 -18.51 -8.80 -13.69
CA ILE A 50 -18.61 -10.26 -13.49
C ILE A 50 -18.17 -10.63 -12.08
N ARG A 51 -17.08 -10.05 -11.60
CA ARG A 51 -16.56 -10.28 -10.25
C ARG A 51 -17.58 -9.86 -9.20
N ASP A 52 -18.12 -8.64 -9.29
CA ASP A 52 -19.05 -8.08 -8.32
C ASP A 52 -20.43 -8.77 -8.34
N PHE A 53 -20.79 -9.40 -9.47
CA PHE A 53 -22.00 -10.22 -9.54
C PHE A 53 -21.84 -11.57 -8.85
N ALA A 54 -20.66 -12.16 -8.90
CA ALA A 54 -20.39 -13.50 -8.36
C ALA A 54 -20.06 -13.49 -6.85
N ILE A 55 -19.36 -12.46 -6.35
CA ILE A 55 -19.00 -12.25 -4.95
C ILE A 55 -19.03 -10.73 -4.71
N LYS A 56 -19.93 -10.27 -3.85
CA LYS A 56 -20.05 -8.85 -3.58
C LYS A 56 -18.84 -8.35 -2.80
N GLU A 57 -18.32 -7.17 -3.14
CA GLU A 57 -17.23 -6.54 -2.40
C GLU A 57 -17.56 -6.37 -0.90
N SER A 58 -18.84 -6.14 -0.57
CA SER A 58 -19.33 -6.06 0.81
C SER A 58 -19.19 -7.34 1.63
N GLU A 59 -18.99 -8.49 0.96
CA GLU A 59 -18.74 -9.77 1.62
C GLU A 59 -17.30 -9.91 2.09
N ILE A 60 -16.38 -9.12 1.52
CA ILE A 60 -14.97 -9.08 1.92
C ILE A 60 -14.79 -8.06 3.04
N THR A 61 -15.21 -8.45 4.23
CA THR A 61 -15.05 -7.62 5.44
C THR A 61 -13.59 -7.55 5.90
N ASP A 62 -13.29 -6.66 6.84
CA ASP A 62 -11.96 -6.61 7.49
C ASP A 62 -11.65 -7.93 8.20
N ALA A 63 -12.67 -8.58 8.79
CA ALA A 63 -12.51 -9.88 9.42
C ALA A 63 -12.09 -10.97 8.41
N VAL A 64 -12.71 -10.99 7.22
CA VAL A 64 -12.31 -11.90 6.13
C VAL A 64 -10.89 -11.60 5.67
N GLN A 65 -10.54 -10.32 5.50
CA GLN A 65 -9.18 -9.93 5.15
C GLN A 65 -8.16 -10.41 6.19
N ASN A 66 -8.46 -10.28 7.48
CA ASN A 66 -7.62 -10.76 8.59
C ASN A 66 -7.41 -12.28 8.53
N GLN A 67 -8.49 -13.05 8.29
CA GLN A 67 -8.44 -14.52 8.19
C GLN A 67 -7.55 -14.97 7.02
N TYR A 68 -7.71 -14.36 5.85
CA TYR A 68 -6.87 -14.66 4.68
C TYR A 68 -5.41 -14.31 4.92
N GLY A 69 -5.12 -13.18 5.59
CA GLY A 69 -3.78 -12.79 5.98
C GLY A 69 -3.13 -13.78 6.95
N GLU A 70 -3.90 -14.32 7.89
CA GLU A 70 -3.41 -15.33 8.83
C GLU A 70 -3.10 -16.66 8.12
N ALA A 71 -4.00 -17.12 7.28
CA ALA A 71 -3.80 -18.34 6.50
C ALA A 71 -2.58 -18.21 5.58
N PHE A 72 -2.42 -17.06 4.90
CA PHE A 72 -1.26 -16.76 4.08
C PHE A 72 0.04 -16.83 4.89
N HIS A 73 0.09 -16.16 6.04
CA HIS A 73 1.30 -16.12 6.87
C HIS A 73 1.71 -17.52 7.33
N LYS A 74 0.73 -18.29 7.81
CA LYS A 74 0.96 -19.66 8.27
C LYS A 74 1.50 -20.55 7.15
N ASP A 75 0.82 -20.57 6.00
CA ASP A 75 1.20 -21.36 4.84
C ASP A 75 2.60 -20.99 4.34
N ALA A 76 2.88 -19.70 4.22
CA ALA A 76 4.18 -19.23 3.73
C ALA A 76 5.36 -19.61 4.65
N LEU A 77 5.13 -19.70 5.95
CA LEU A 77 6.13 -20.21 6.91
C LEU A 77 6.29 -21.74 6.82
N GLU A 78 5.19 -22.48 6.72
CA GLU A 78 5.20 -23.94 6.62
C GLU A 78 5.85 -24.40 5.31
N THR A 79 5.57 -23.74 4.20
CA THR A 79 6.15 -24.03 2.88
C THR A 79 7.53 -23.42 2.68
N LYS A 80 8.02 -22.64 3.64
CA LYS A 80 9.28 -21.87 3.54
C LYS A 80 9.33 -20.95 2.30
N THR A 81 8.18 -20.43 1.89
CA THR A 81 8.09 -19.43 0.81
C THR A 81 8.90 -18.18 1.17
N PHE A 82 8.94 -17.82 2.46
CA PHE A 82 9.87 -16.85 3.01
C PHE A 82 10.35 -17.27 4.41
N VAL A 83 11.45 -16.66 4.86
CA VAL A 83 12.06 -16.90 6.16
C VAL A 83 12.05 -15.62 6.97
N LEU A 84 11.56 -15.69 8.22
CA LEU A 84 11.59 -14.54 9.12
C LEU A 84 13.02 -14.34 9.65
N LEU A 85 13.46 -13.07 9.65
CA LEU A 85 14.72 -12.69 10.27
C LEU A 85 14.47 -12.12 11.67
N ASN A 86 15.04 -12.77 12.67
CA ASN A 86 14.92 -12.35 14.06
C ASN A 86 16.06 -11.39 14.44
N ASP A 87 15.89 -10.10 14.11
CA ASP A 87 16.76 -9.01 14.55
C ASP A 87 15.95 -8.07 15.45
N ALA A 88 16.19 -8.14 16.76
CA ALA A 88 15.38 -7.42 17.75
C ALA A 88 15.38 -5.89 17.54
N ALA A 89 16.51 -5.32 17.13
CA ALA A 89 16.61 -3.87 16.89
C ALA A 89 15.82 -3.45 15.67
N ILE A 90 15.94 -4.18 14.56
CA ILE A 90 15.21 -3.90 13.33
C ILE A 90 13.73 -4.15 13.53
N ASN A 91 13.34 -5.27 14.15
CA ASN A 91 11.94 -5.60 14.40
C ASN A 91 11.27 -4.54 15.29
N SER A 92 11.96 -4.04 16.32
CA SER A 92 11.47 -2.94 17.16
C SER A 92 11.26 -1.65 16.37
N GLN A 93 12.18 -1.31 15.47
CA GLN A 93 12.06 -0.13 14.63
C GLN A 93 10.90 -0.25 13.64
N LEU A 94 10.75 -1.40 12.97
CA LEU A 94 9.64 -1.67 12.05
C LEU A 94 8.29 -1.58 12.78
N GLN A 95 8.20 -2.20 13.97
CA GLN A 95 6.99 -2.15 14.79
C GLN A 95 6.65 -0.71 15.21
N LYS A 96 7.65 0.09 15.59
CA LYS A 96 7.46 1.50 15.91
C LYS A 96 6.93 2.28 14.71
N VAL A 97 7.55 2.14 13.54
CA VAL A 97 7.13 2.83 12.31
C VAL A 97 5.69 2.48 11.95
N MET A 98 5.32 1.19 11.99
CA MET A 98 3.96 0.75 11.74
C MET A 98 2.97 1.37 12.74
N ASN A 99 3.27 1.29 14.04
CA ASN A 99 2.38 1.83 15.08
C ASN A 99 2.18 3.34 14.97
N ASP A 100 3.25 4.09 14.70
CA ASP A 100 3.18 5.54 14.49
C ASP A 100 2.24 5.87 13.30
N LEU A 101 2.39 5.17 12.16
CA LEU A 101 1.54 5.37 10.99
C LEU A 101 0.08 5.01 11.27
N LEU A 102 -0.16 3.89 11.95
CA LEU A 102 -1.51 3.45 12.29
C LEU A 102 -2.23 4.44 13.24
N ALA A 103 -1.49 5.12 14.10
CA ALA A 103 -2.02 6.14 15.00
C ALA A 103 -2.49 7.43 14.26
N GLU A 104 -1.96 7.69 13.08
CA GLU A 104 -2.31 8.87 12.25
C GLU A 104 -3.52 8.63 11.33
N ARG A 105 -4.12 7.44 11.33
CA ARG A 105 -5.31 7.15 10.51
C ARG A 105 -6.52 7.92 11.04
N GLU A 106 -7.21 8.64 10.16
CA GLU A 106 -8.43 9.39 10.52
C GLU A 106 -9.65 8.49 10.74
N SER A 107 -9.71 7.40 9.99
CA SER A 107 -10.81 6.43 10.04
C SER A 107 -10.21 5.02 10.06
N PRO A 108 -9.77 4.53 11.24
CA PRO A 108 -9.17 3.21 11.36
C PRO A 108 -10.13 2.10 10.91
N SER A 109 -9.63 1.18 10.09
CA SER A 109 -10.33 -0.06 9.74
C SER A 109 -10.27 -1.09 10.87
N GLY A 110 -11.03 -2.19 10.75
CA GLY A 110 -10.94 -3.36 11.63
C GLY A 110 -9.81 -4.34 11.24
N ILE A 111 -8.87 -3.90 10.41
CA ILE A 111 -7.73 -4.72 10.00
C ILE A 111 -6.71 -4.84 11.14
N ASN A 112 -6.29 -6.06 11.44
CA ASN A 112 -5.22 -6.36 12.39
C ASN A 112 -3.86 -6.28 11.71
N TYR A 113 -3.03 -5.33 12.13
CA TYR A 113 -1.73 -5.09 11.51
C TYR A 113 -0.59 -5.77 12.25
N PHE A 114 0.28 -6.42 11.48
CA PHE A 114 1.54 -7.04 11.92
C PHE A 114 2.63 -6.70 10.91
N ILE A 115 3.87 -6.55 11.38
CA ILE A 115 5.01 -6.31 10.49
C ILE A 115 6.13 -7.30 10.77
N TYR A 116 6.73 -7.80 9.69
CA TYR A 116 7.74 -8.85 9.71
C TYR A 116 8.96 -8.47 8.88
N LEU A 117 10.14 -8.76 9.40
CA LEU A 117 11.39 -8.69 8.67
C LEU A 117 11.67 -10.05 8.02
N LEU A 118 11.94 -10.06 6.72
CA LEU A 118 12.29 -11.27 5.97
C LEU A 118 13.80 -11.35 5.73
N ASP A 119 14.36 -12.55 5.87
CA ASP A 119 15.74 -12.86 5.45
C ASP A 119 15.77 -13.03 3.93
N ASP A 120 15.68 -11.92 3.22
CA ASP A 120 15.72 -11.89 1.76
C ASP A 120 16.65 -10.77 1.26
N LYS A 121 17.40 -11.11 0.22
CA LYS A 121 18.37 -10.23 -0.45
C LYS A 121 17.76 -9.42 -1.60
N GLN A 122 16.51 -9.71 -1.98
CA GLN A 122 15.74 -8.91 -2.93
C GLN A 122 15.21 -7.66 -2.22
N ILE A 123 15.32 -6.51 -2.87
CA ILE A 123 14.73 -5.28 -2.34
C ILE A 123 13.22 -5.38 -2.58
N ASN A 124 12.45 -5.63 -1.51
CA ASN A 124 11.00 -5.73 -1.60
C ASN A 124 10.32 -5.40 -0.26
N ALA A 125 9.10 -4.89 -0.35
CA ALA A 125 8.12 -4.88 0.72
C ALA A 125 6.76 -5.23 0.10
N PHE A 126 5.89 -5.88 0.85
CA PHE A 126 4.55 -6.22 0.39
C PHE A 126 3.61 -6.44 1.56
N THR A 127 2.30 -6.39 1.30
CA THR A 127 1.28 -6.64 2.31
C THR A 127 0.24 -7.64 1.85
N PHE A 128 -0.26 -8.43 2.80
CA PHE A 128 -1.45 -9.23 2.60
C PHE A 128 -2.24 -9.42 3.91
N GLY A 129 -3.52 -9.07 3.88
CA GLY A 129 -4.41 -9.27 5.01
C GLY A 129 -4.00 -8.57 6.31
N GLY A 130 -3.40 -7.35 6.20
CA GLY A 130 -2.89 -6.59 7.33
C GLY A 130 -1.49 -7.01 7.80
N ARG A 131 -0.89 -8.01 7.15
CA ARG A 131 0.50 -8.43 7.43
C ARG A 131 1.43 -7.77 6.44
N ILE A 132 2.37 -7.00 6.95
CA ILE A 132 3.36 -6.25 6.18
C ILE A 132 4.69 -7.00 6.28
N TYR A 133 5.32 -7.21 5.17
CA TYR A 133 6.60 -7.90 5.06
C TYR A 133 7.63 -6.96 4.45
N VAL A 134 8.75 -6.79 5.13
CA VAL A 134 9.87 -5.96 4.68
C VAL A 134 11.10 -6.85 4.58
N THR A 135 11.70 -6.93 3.41
CA THR A 135 12.95 -7.70 3.25
C THR A 135 14.11 -6.98 3.91
N LYS A 136 15.12 -7.74 4.32
CA LYS A 136 16.36 -7.18 4.89
C LYS A 136 17.03 -6.21 3.92
N ALA A 137 16.99 -6.52 2.62
CA ALA A 137 17.56 -5.65 1.61
C ALA A 137 16.78 -4.33 1.45
N MET A 138 15.43 -4.34 1.55
CA MET A 138 14.63 -3.12 1.56
C MET A 138 14.91 -2.29 2.81
N TYR A 139 14.95 -2.92 3.98
CA TYR A 139 15.32 -2.23 5.21
C TYR A 139 16.70 -1.57 5.10
N ASP A 140 17.70 -2.29 4.56
CA ASP A 140 19.04 -1.75 4.34
C ASP A 140 19.06 -0.57 3.35
N LYS A 141 18.21 -0.61 2.34
CA LYS A 141 18.02 0.52 1.41
C LYS A 141 17.47 1.76 2.11
N CYS A 142 16.66 1.57 3.16
CA CYS A 142 16.06 2.64 3.96
C CYS A 142 16.97 3.16 5.09
N LYS A 143 18.11 2.53 5.41
CA LYS A 143 18.98 2.90 6.55
C LYS A 143 19.42 4.36 6.57
N GLY A 144 19.58 4.96 5.40
CA GLY A 144 19.95 6.37 5.28
C GLY A 144 18.80 7.37 5.47
N SER A 145 17.56 6.90 5.54
CA SER A 145 16.37 7.76 5.62
C SER A 145 15.23 7.05 6.35
N THR A 146 15.04 7.39 7.61
CA THR A 146 13.88 6.93 8.39
C THR A 146 12.57 7.35 7.72
N ALA A 147 12.52 8.53 7.11
CA ALA A 147 11.36 9.02 6.38
C ALA A 147 10.99 8.11 5.19
N LEU A 148 11.99 7.53 4.49
CA LEU A 148 11.75 6.54 3.45
C LEU A 148 11.09 5.28 4.02
N LEU A 149 11.56 4.79 5.18
CA LEU A 149 10.96 3.62 5.82
C LEU A 149 9.49 3.88 6.19
N TYR A 150 9.16 5.08 6.71
CA TYR A 150 7.76 5.48 6.93
C TYR A 150 6.96 5.49 5.64
N SER A 151 7.53 5.97 4.54
CA SER A 151 6.85 6.01 3.24
C SER A 151 6.57 4.61 2.69
N ILE A 152 7.54 3.68 2.78
CA ILE A 152 7.38 2.29 2.31
C ILE A 152 6.32 1.56 3.16
N VAL A 153 6.43 1.61 4.49
CA VAL A 153 5.45 0.94 5.37
C VAL A 153 4.06 1.58 5.22
N GLY A 154 4.00 2.91 5.09
CA GLY A 154 2.75 3.64 4.84
C GLY A 154 2.08 3.26 3.52
N HIS A 155 2.86 3.02 2.47
CA HIS A 155 2.37 2.51 1.19
C HIS A 155 1.71 1.13 1.35
N GLU A 156 2.33 0.22 2.08
CA GLU A 156 1.78 -1.11 2.35
C GLU A 156 0.47 -1.06 3.18
N ILE A 157 0.42 -0.16 4.17
CA ILE A 157 -0.83 0.13 4.90
C ILE A 157 -1.88 0.67 3.91
N GLY A 158 -1.49 1.54 2.99
CA GLY A 158 -2.36 2.10 1.96
C GLY A 158 -3.03 1.02 1.10
N HIS A 159 -2.31 -0.01 0.66
CA HIS A 159 -2.91 -1.13 -0.06
C HIS A 159 -4.02 -1.82 0.74
N SER A 160 -3.81 -2.01 2.03
CA SER A 160 -4.81 -2.63 2.90
C SER A 160 -6.03 -1.73 3.14
N GLU A 161 -5.80 -0.45 3.47
CA GLU A 161 -6.86 0.52 3.80
C GLU A 161 -7.69 0.97 2.59
N LYS A 162 -7.09 0.95 1.37
CA LYS A 162 -7.79 1.30 0.13
C LYS A 162 -8.54 0.12 -0.51
N GLY A 163 -8.56 -1.04 0.14
CA GLY A 163 -9.31 -2.20 -0.33
C GLY A 163 -8.65 -2.97 -1.46
N HIS A 164 -7.38 -2.70 -1.81
CA HIS A 164 -6.67 -3.41 -2.86
C HIS A 164 -6.53 -4.89 -2.52
N ILE A 165 -6.26 -5.19 -1.25
CA ILE A 165 -6.15 -6.57 -0.75
C ILE A 165 -7.53 -7.26 -0.73
N LYS A 166 -8.59 -6.55 -0.35
CA LYS A 166 -9.97 -7.10 -0.41
C LYS A 166 -10.33 -7.53 -1.82
N ARG A 167 -9.98 -6.71 -2.81
CA ARG A 167 -10.21 -7.03 -4.23
C ARG A 167 -9.43 -8.27 -4.67
N THR A 168 -8.18 -8.41 -4.24
CA THR A 168 -7.40 -9.61 -4.51
C THR A 168 -8.02 -10.86 -3.87
N ILE A 169 -8.50 -10.76 -2.62
CA ILE A 169 -9.23 -11.84 -1.94
C ILE A 169 -10.51 -12.20 -2.70
N GLN A 170 -11.26 -11.19 -3.16
CA GLN A 170 -12.46 -11.40 -3.98
C GLN A 170 -12.16 -12.20 -5.25
N GLU A 171 -11.05 -11.87 -5.94
CA GLU A 171 -10.59 -12.61 -7.12
C GLU A 171 -10.20 -14.05 -6.79
N MET A 172 -9.53 -14.28 -5.66
CA MET A 172 -9.18 -15.62 -5.17
C MET A 172 -10.44 -16.45 -4.86
N MET A 173 -11.39 -15.88 -4.14
CA MET A 173 -12.65 -16.57 -3.80
C MET A 173 -13.46 -16.90 -5.05
N LEU A 174 -13.50 -15.99 -6.04
CA LEU A 174 -14.17 -16.23 -7.31
C LEU A 174 -13.54 -17.40 -8.07
N ALA A 175 -12.22 -17.44 -8.13
CA ALA A 175 -11.52 -18.52 -8.82
C ALA A 175 -11.75 -19.87 -8.12
N ASN A 176 -11.72 -19.94 -6.80
CA ASN A 176 -12.04 -21.16 -6.05
C ASN A 176 -13.49 -21.63 -6.32
N LYS A 177 -14.43 -20.70 -6.43
CA LYS A 177 -15.83 -21.01 -6.77
C LYS A 177 -15.98 -21.60 -8.17
N VAL A 178 -15.17 -21.14 -9.12
CA VAL A 178 -15.22 -21.58 -10.54
C VAL A 178 -14.47 -22.89 -10.76
N PHE A 179 -13.31 -23.08 -10.11
CA PHE A 179 -12.39 -24.20 -10.38
C PHE A 179 -12.42 -25.31 -9.31
N GLY A 180 -13.16 -25.12 -8.21
CA GLY A 180 -13.25 -26.05 -7.09
C GLY A 180 -12.13 -25.86 -6.05
N GLU A 181 -12.39 -26.34 -4.83
CA GLU A 181 -11.45 -26.26 -3.72
C GLU A 181 -10.36 -27.34 -3.83
N ASN A 182 -9.31 -27.11 -4.57
CA ASN A 182 -8.08 -27.88 -4.47
C ASN A 182 -7.03 -27.06 -3.69
N ASN A 183 -6.46 -27.63 -2.63
CA ASN A 183 -5.43 -26.98 -1.79
C ASN A 183 -4.21 -26.46 -2.59
N GLY A 184 -3.98 -26.95 -3.81
CA GLY A 184 -2.97 -26.42 -4.73
C GLY A 184 -3.25 -25.01 -5.25
N ASP A 185 -4.51 -24.58 -5.27
CA ASP A 185 -4.92 -23.29 -5.82
C ASP A 185 -4.58 -22.14 -4.86
N PHE A 186 -4.66 -22.34 -3.53
CA PHE A 186 -4.27 -21.34 -2.55
C PHE A 186 -2.79 -20.96 -2.68
N PHE A 187 -1.91 -21.94 -2.82
CA PHE A 187 -0.47 -21.72 -3.07
C PHE A 187 -0.22 -21.00 -4.41
N PHE A 188 -0.95 -21.37 -5.46
CA PHE A 188 -0.88 -20.69 -6.76
C PHE A 188 -1.30 -19.21 -6.64
N TYR A 189 -2.36 -18.91 -5.89
CA TYR A 189 -2.79 -17.53 -5.65
C TYR A 189 -1.82 -16.76 -4.79
N ILE A 190 -1.24 -17.36 -3.75
CA ILE A 190 -0.16 -16.75 -2.97
C ILE A 190 1.01 -16.37 -3.89
N LYS A 191 1.44 -17.31 -4.73
CA LYS A 191 2.51 -17.06 -5.69
C LYS A 191 2.12 -15.97 -6.69
N LYS A 192 0.92 -15.99 -7.22
CA LYS A 192 0.39 -14.95 -8.10
C LYS A 192 0.34 -13.59 -7.41
N LEU A 193 0.01 -13.54 -6.14
CA LEU A 193 -0.03 -12.32 -5.33
C LEU A 193 1.37 -11.75 -5.08
N LEU A 194 2.32 -12.61 -4.73
CA LEU A 194 3.74 -12.24 -4.59
C LEU A 194 4.39 -11.87 -5.93
N THR A 195 3.80 -12.26 -7.05
CA THR A 195 4.28 -11.99 -8.41
C THR A 195 3.35 -11.13 -9.24
N GLY A 196 2.13 -10.87 -8.75
CA GLY A 196 1.15 -10.03 -9.40
C GLY A 196 1.35 -8.56 -9.06
N SER A 197 1.12 -7.70 -10.03
CA SER A 197 1.19 -6.25 -9.83
C SER A 197 -0.19 -5.66 -9.58
N PHE A 198 -0.27 -4.70 -8.68
CA PHE A 198 -1.39 -3.78 -8.62
C PHE A 198 -1.38 -2.88 -9.87
N ASN A 199 -2.54 -2.39 -10.27
CA ASN A 199 -2.58 -1.43 -11.36
C ASN A 199 -2.03 -0.06 -10.91
N GLN A 200 -1.62 0.77 -11.87
CA GLN A 200 -1.00 2.09 -11.61
C GLN A 200 -1.85 3.01 -10.73
N LYS A 201 -3.17 2.89 -10.78
CA LYS A 201 -4.07 3.68 -9.95
C LYS A 201 -4.03 3.21 -8.50
N ASN A 202 -4.09 1.89 -8.26
CA ASN A 202 -3.99 1.32 -6.92
C ASN A 202 -2.66 1.68 -6.26
N GLU A 203 -1.57 1.62 -7.04
CA GLU A 203 -0.26 2.01 -6.58
C GLU A 203 -0.22 3.49 -6.14
N LEU A 204 -0.82 4.38 -6.95
CA LEU A 204 -0.87 5.79 -6.64
C LEU A 204 -1.78 6.10 -5.44
N GLU A 205 -2.89 5.37 -5.27
CA GLU A 205 -3.74 5.46 -4.09
C GLU A 205 -2.98 5.06 -2.81
N ALA A 206 -2.16 4.01 -2.88
CA ALA A 206 -1.30 3.58 -1.78
C ALA A 206 -0.20 4.60 -1.50
N ASP A 207 0.44 5.16 -2.53
CA ASP A 207 1.43 6.23 -2.40
C ASP A 207 0.85 7.47 -1.70
N TYR A 208 -0.32 7.94 -2.14
CA TYR A 208 -0.98 9.10 -1.54
C TYR A 208 -1.30 8.83 -0.06
N TYR A 209 -1.89 7.68 0.23
CA TYR A 209 -2.24 7.32 1.60
C TYR A 209 -1.02 7.27 2.52
N GLY A 210 0.03 6.57 2.10
CA GLY A 210 1.27 6.47 2.87
C GLY A 210 1.96 7.83 3.05
N THR A 211 1.95 8.66 2.01
CA THR A 211 2.52 10.01 2.04
C THR A 211 1.77 10.93 3.00
N ASP A 212 0.43 10.86 3.03
CA ASP A 212 -0.40 11.65 3.93
C ASP A 212 -0.11 11.30 5.40
N LEU A 213 0.01 10.00 5.73
CA LEU A 213 0.38 9.54 7.07
C LEU A 213 1.81 10.00 7.43
N THR A 214 2.75 9.85 6.50
CA THR A 214 4.16 10.27 6.67
C THR A 214 4.27 11.78 6.94
N TYR A 215 3.48 12.59 6.21
CA TYR A 215 3.39 14.04 6.43
C TYR A 215 2.86 14.38 7.83
N ARG A 216 1.82 13.68 8.30
CA ARG A 216 1.24 13.90 9.63
C ARG A 216 2.22 13.61 10.76
N LEU A 217 3.17 12.73 10.53
CA LEU A 217 4.27 12.43 11.44
C LEU A 217 5.45 13.42 11.32
N ASN A 218 5.30 14.50 10.52
CA ASN A 218 6.35 15.49 10.24
C ASN A 218 7.62 14.86 9.64
N GLN A 219 7.48 13.75 8.91
CA GLN A 219 8.60 13.13 8.20
C GLN A 219 8.77 13.77 6.81
N ASP A 220 9.96 13.63 6.23
CA ASP A 220 10.25 14.12 4.88
C ASP A 220 9.54 13.29 3.81
N VAL A 221 8.41 13.81 3.31
CA VAL A 221 7.60 13.18 2.25
C VAL A 221 8.30 13.11 0.90
N CYS A 222 9.33 13.93 0.68
CA CYS A 222 10.10 13.93 -0.57
C CYS A 222 11.03 12.71 -0.68
N SER A 223 11.30 12.02 0.42
CA SER A 223 12.09 10.78 0.42
C SER A 223 11.49 9.71 -0.48
N ALA A 224 10.16 9.57 -0.53
CA ALA A 224 9.46 8.65 -1.43
C ALA A 224 9.66 9.03 -2.90
N VAL A 225 9.51 10.32 -3.24
CA VAL A 225 9.70 10.80 -4.62
C VAL A 225 11.13 10.55 -5.09
N THR A 226 12.11 10.82 -4.24
CA THR A 226 13.53 10.58 -4.54
C THR A 226 13.79 9.09 -4.76
N PHE A 227 13.27 8.25 -3.86
CA PHE A 227 13.37 6.79 -3.98
C PHE A 227 12.80 6.29 -5.32
N TRP A 228 11.59 6.69 -5.69
CA TRP A 228 10.98 6.29 -6.94
C TRP A 228 11.77 6.75 -8.17
N LYS A 229 12.30 7.98 -8.15
CA LYS A 229 13.15 8.49 -9.23
C LYS A 229 14.47 7.71 -9.37
N ASP A 230 15.07 7.32 -8.26
CA ASP A 230 16.30 6.53 -8.27
C ASP A 230 16.04 5.10 -8.71
N MET A 231 14.90 4.52 -8.29
CA MET A 231 14.48 3.20 -8.76
C MET A 231 14.23 3.19 -10.27
N ALA A 232 13.61 4.25 -10.82
CA ALA A 232 13.42 4.38 -12.29
C ALA A 232 14.74 4.38 -13.08
N LYS A 233 15.75 5.05 -12.55
CA LYS A 233 17.10 5.04 -13.20
C LYS A 233 17.75 3.66 -13.14
N ALA A 234 17.42 2.87 -12.11
CA ALA A 234 18.00 1.58 -11.86
C ALA A 234 17.28 0.42 -12.58
N GLU A 235 16.07 0.63 -13.12
CA GLU A 235 15.23 -0.40 -13.75
C GLU A 235 15.96 -1.25 -14.82
N ASN A 236 16.93 -0.67 -15.52
CA ASN A 236 17.72 -1.36 -16.53
C ASN A 236 19.00 -2.03 -15.99
N GLN A 237 19.29 -1.99 -14.70
CA GLN A 237 20.59 -2.37 -14.15
C GLN A 237 20.58 -3.45 -13.06
N TYR A 238 19.43 -3.85 -12.47
CA TYR A 238 19.46 -4.66 -11.26
C TYR A 238 18.46 -5.81 -11.23
N SER A 239 18.95 -7.03 -11.31
CA SER A 239 18.20 -8.27 -11.02
C SER A 239 17.64 -8.32 -9.57
N LYS A 240 18.18 -7.53 -8.63
CA LYS A 240 17.70 -7.45 -7.23
C LYS A 240 16.43 -6.62 -7.05
N LEU A 241 16.02 -5.88 -8.05
CA LEU A 241 14.84 -5.01 -8.04
C LEU A 241 13.65 -5.61 -8.82
N GLU A 242 13.89 -6.72 -9.51
CA GLU A 242 12.89 -7.33 -10.38
C GLU A 242 11.60 -7.66 -9.63
N ASP A 243 11.71 -8.22 -8.43
CA ASP A 243 10.55 -8.57 -7.61
C ASP A 243 9.76 -7.34 -7.15
N PHE A 244 10.47 -6.26 -6.79
CA PHE A 244 9.82 -5.02 -6.38
C PHE A 244 9.07 -4.34 -7.53
N PHE A 245 9.67 -4.26 -8.73
CA PHE A 245 8.97 -3.70 -9.90
C PHE A 245 7.84 -4.59 -10.39
N ARG A 246 7.93 -5.89 -10.14
CA ARG A 246 6.87 -6.83 -10.49
C ARG A 246 5.64 -6.67 -9.60
N THR A 247 5.83 -6.45 -8.31
CA THR A 247 4.74 -6.23 -7.34
C THR A 247 4.23 -4.80 -7.35
N HIS A 248 5.12 -3.83 -7.54
CA HIS A 248 4.83 -2.39 -7.53
C HIS A 248 5.30 -1.75 -8.85
N PRO A 249 4.52 -1.88 -9.94
CA PRO A 249 4.94 -1.37 -11.23
C PRO A 249 5.20 0.14 -11.14
N PHE A 250 6.44 0.49 -11.44
CA PHE A 250 6.88 1.87 -11.47
C PHE A 250 6.46 2.56 -12.76
N SER A 251 6.13 3.83 -12.66
CA SER A 251 6.12 4.73 -13.81
C SER A 251 6.67 6.11 -13.40
N ALA A 252 7.41 6.74 -14.30
CA ALA A 252 7.85 8.12 -14.10
C ALA A 252 6.65 9.06 -13.85
N LEU A 253 5.49 8.74 -14.45
CA LEU A 253 4.24 9.44 -14.21
C LEU A 253 3.76 9.31 -12.77
N ARG A 254 3.89 8.13 -12.15
CA ARG A 254 3.53 7.91 -10.75
C ARG A 254 4.36 8.79 -9.81
N ALA A 255 5.69 8.86 -10.03
CA ALA A 255 6.57 9.76 -9.26
C ALA A 255 6.18 11.23 -9.44
N GLN A 256 5.80 11.64 -10.66
CA GLN A 256 5.33 13.00 -10.92
C GLN A 256 4.00 13.26 -10.22
N CYS A 257 3.03 12.33 -10.29
CA CYS A 257 1.76 12.45 -9.58
C CYS A 257 1.95 12.65 -8.08
N LEU A 258 2.86 11.87 -7.49
CA LEU A 258 3.17 11.97 -6.06
C LEU A 258 3.81 13.33 -5.73
N GLN A 259 4.72 13.80 -6.57
CA GLN A 259 5.31 15.13 -6.41
C GLN A 259 4.27 16.24 -6.50
N ASP A 260 3.34 16.16 -7.45
CA ASP A 260 2.24 17.11 -7.62
C ASP A 260 1.29 17.08 -6.40
N HIS A 261 0.99 15.90 -5.87
CA HIS A 261 0.18 15.74 -4.67
C HIS A 261 0.84 16.42 -3.45
N ILE A 262 2.13 16.18 -3.24
CA ILE A 262 2.90 16.81 -2.17
C ILE A 262 2.91 18.33 -2.32
N GLN A 263 3.16 18.84 -3.51
CA GLN A 263 3.17 20.28 -3.77
C GLN A 263 1.81 20.93 -3.50
N ARG A 264 0.73 20.33 -4.00
CA ARG A 264 -0.63 20.90 -3.87
C ARG A 264 -1.17 20.83 -2.45
N ASN A 265 -0.88 19.75 -1.74
CA ASN A 265 -1.48 19.52 -0.42
C ASN A 265 -0.60 20.01 0.73
N PHE A 266 0.71 19.96 0.58
CA PHE A 266 1.66 20.29 1.66
C PHE A 266 2.55 21.48 1.37
N GLY A 267 2.50 22.02 0.14
CA GLY A 267 3.33 23.16 -0.26
C GLY A 267 4.82 22.83 -0.38
N SER A 268 5.20 21.54 -0.25
CA SER A 268 6.59 21.10 -0.32
C SER A 268 7.02 20.87 -1.76
N SER A 269 8.14 21.46 -2.17
CA SER A 269 8.75 21.20 -3.48
C SER A 269 9.80 20.10 -3.35
N CYS A 270 9.55 18.94 -3.95
CA CYS A 270 10.51 17.84 -4.02
C CYS A 270 11.48 18.01 -5.19
N SER A 271 12.01 19.22 -5.39
CA SER A 271 13.09 19.45 -6.34
C SER A 271 14.37 18.83 -5.75
N GLY A 272 14.97 17.86 -6.47
CA GLY A 272 16.16 17.17 -6.04
C GLY A 272 17.29 18.13 -5.70
N LYS A 273 17.97 17.83 -4.60
CA LYS A 273 19.30 18.36 -4.34
C LYS A 273 20.30 17.71 -5.26
#